data_77cc18d4b673b2d8c3a86fa06f1ff915
#
_entry.id   77cc18d4b673b2d8c3a86fa06f1ff915
#
_cell.length_a   1.000
_cell.length_b   1.000
_cell.length_c   1.000
_cell.angle_alpha   90.00
_cell.angle_beta   90.00
_cell.angle_gamma   90.00
#
_symmetry.space_group_name_H-M   'P 1'
#
loop_
_entity.id
_entity.type
_entity.pdbx_description
1 polymer ?
#
loop_
_entity_poly.entity_id
_entity_poly.type
_entity_poly.pdbx_seq_one_letter_code
_entity_poly.pdbx_strand_id
1 'polypeptide(L)'
;MKKLPIKYLVILGILILTCSVISHKLSGKETLQDYAEKNPETAYATKAHATPSPSGLADAGDSASAVNPAGQSAVPFPLTEKVTDSIEYKTGFFYQPLTYPVIHRITGISYPMSKTDAALLSLEAPPNILSDEEMASLAVSYEDLRYMNILYYDFNGDVQTGELICNKAIADDLIEIFYELYKNEYQIESVRLIDDYNGDDTASMKANNTSCFNYRPVDGTSSLSKHALGCAIDI
;
A
#
# COMPACT_ATOMS: atom_id res chain seq x y z
N MET A 1 51.63 19.37 -20.31
CA MET A 1 50.60 18.67 -19.51
C MET A 1 51.31 17.67 -18.62
N LYS A 2 51.29 17.86 -17.27
CA LYS A 2 51.87 16.91 -16.31
C LYS A 2 51.01 15.66 -16.26
N LYS A 3 51.54 14.49 -16.60
CA LYS A 3 50.84 13.20 -16.47
C LYS A 3 50.58 12.91 -15.00
N LEU A 4 49.31 12.64 -14.66
CA LEU A 4 48.92 12.25 -13.31
C LEU A 4 49.58 10.93 -12.94
N PRO A 5 50.29 10.81 -11.79
CA PRO A 5 50.95 9.55 -11.42
C PRO A 5 49.94 8.41 -11.28
N ILE A 6 50.30 7.25 -11.79
CA ILE A 6 49.43 6.02 -11.82
C ILE A 6 48.85 5.70 -10.45
N LYS A 7 49.55 5.95 -9.33
CA LYS A 7 49.09 5.74 -7.97
C LYS A 7 47.78 6.50 -7.64
N TYR A 8 47.57 7.73 -8.18
CA TYR A 8 46.36 8.47 -7.97
C TYR A 8 45.20 7.96 -8.80
N LEU A 9 45.43 7.39 -9.97
CA LEU A 9 44.42 6.72 -10.78
C LEU A 9 43.94 5.43 -10.11
N VAL A 10 44.85 4.67 -9.50
CA VAL A 10 44.49 3.47 -8.72
C VAL A 10 43.67 3.83 -7.49
N ILE A 11 44.09 4.87 -6.74
CA ILE A 11 43.32 5.35 -5.56
C ILE A 11 41.92 5.82 -5.98
N LEU A 12 41.82 6.57 -7.07
CA LEU A 12 40.52 7.05 -7.59
C LEU A 12 39.64 5.86 -8.02
N GLY A 13 40.20 4.84 -8.67
CA GLY A 13 39.47 3.63 -9.06
C GLY A 13 38.92 2.86 -7.84
N ILE A 14 39.73 2.73 -6.78
CA ILE A 14 39.31 2.09 -5.53
C ILE A 14 38.19 2.92 -4.85
N LEU A 15 38.33 4.23 -4.86
CA LEU A 15 37.32 5.14 -4.26
C LEU A 15 35.95 5.05 -5.01
N ILE A 16 35.99 4.99 -6.34
CA ILE A 16 34.79 4.82 -7.17
C ILE A 16 34.14 3.45 -6.90
N LEU A 17 34.93 2.38 -6.83
CA LEU A 17 34.42 1.04 -6.51
C LEU A 17 33.82 0.95 -5.10
N THR A 18 34.49 1.54 -4.10
CA THR A 18 33.94 1.55 -2.73
C THR A 18 32.68 2.40 -2.62
N CYS A 19 32.62 3.56 -3.27
CA CYS A 19 31.39 4.37 -3.34
C CYS A 19 30.26 3.63 -4.05
N SER A 20 30.54 2.89 -5.13
CA SER A 20 29.56 2.09 -5.85
C SER A 20 29.00 0.96 -4.98
N VAL A 21 29.85 0.23 -4.27
CA VAL A 21 29.42 -0.85 -3.35
C VAL A 21 28.64 -0.30 -2.15
N ILE A 22 29.04 0.85 -1.61
CA ILE A 22 28.35 1.51 -0.50
C ILE A 22 26.99 2.06 -0.99
N SER A 23 26.94 2.65 -2.17
CA SER A 23 25.70 3.13 -2.79
C SER A 23 24.74 1.98 -3.05
N HIS A 24 25.21 0.83 -3.52
CA HIS A 24 24.40 -0.39 -3.71
C HIS A 24 23.89 -0.97 -2.38
N LYS A 25 24.66 -0.88 -1.30
CA LYS A 25 24.23 -1.32 0.04
C LYS A 25 23.32 -0.34 0.76
N LEU A 26 23.44 0.96 0.49
CA LEU A 26 22.60 2.03 1.07
C LEU A 26 21.32 2.29 0.25
N SER A 27 21.27 1.85 -1.00
CA SER A 27 20.06 1.84 -1.84
C SER A 27 19.23 0.59 -1.54
N GLY A 28 18.96 0.36 -0.26
CA GLY A 28 18.14 -0.75 0.24
C GLY A 28 16.68 -0.55 -0.16
N LYS A 29 16.38 -0.83 -1.42
CA LYS A 29 15.02 -1.00 -1.89
C LYS A 29 14.69 -2.47 -1.71
N GLU A 30 13.80 -2.74 -0.76
CA GLU A 30 13.33 -4.08 -0.49
C GLU A 30 12.52 -4.58 -1.69
N THR A 31 12.94 -5.72 -2.23
CA THR A 31 12.10 -6.50 -3.13
C THR A 31 11.08 -7.27 -2.30
N LEU A 32 10.00 -7.76 -2.94
CA LEU A 32 9.05 -8.67 -2.28
C LEU A 32 9.76 -9.89 -1.67
N GLN A 33 10.82 -10.35 -2.32
CA GLN A 33 11.61 -11.49 -1.85
C GLN A 33 12.42 -11.12 -0.60
N ASP A 34 13.07 -9.95 -0.57
CA ASP A 34 13.79 -9.45 0.61
C ASP A 34 12.85 -9.24 1.80
N TYR A 35 11.62 -8.74 1.53
CA TYR A 35 10.61 -8.57 2.57
C TYR A 35 10.12 -9.92 3.10
N ALA A 36 9.86 -10.90 2.22
CA ALA A 36 9.45 -12.24 2.61
C ALA A 36 10.53 -12.99 3.41
N GLU A 37 11.83 -12.80 3.06
CA GLU A 37 12.95 -13.36 3.82
C GLU A 37 13.11 -12.74 5.21
N LYS A 38 12.82 -11.44 5.35
CA LYS A 38 12.87 -10.74 6.64
C LYS A 38 11.65 -11.02 7.53
N ASN A 39 10.53 -11.40 6.95
CA ASN A 39 9.27 -11.65 7.65
C ASN A 39 8.71 -13.06 7.35
N PRO A 40 9.44 -14.13 7.66
CA PRO A 40 9.07 -15.49 7.28
C PRO A 40 7.73 -15.95 7.88
N GLU A 41 7.35 -15.48 9.05
CA GLU A 41 6.08 -15.79 9.69
C GLU A 41 4.87 -15.28 8.89
N THR A 42 4.96 -14.12 8.26
CA THR A 42 3.89 -13.56 7.42
C THR A 42 3.89 -14.16 6.03
N ALA A 43 5.06 -14.48 5.49
CA ALA A 43 5.21 -15.10 4.16
C ALA A 43 4.64 -16.52 4.08
N TYR A 44 4.62 -17.28 5.19
CA TYR A 44 4.13 -18.65 5.24
C TYR A 44 2.70 -18.82 5.79
N ALA A 45 2.12 -17.78 6.38
CA ALA A 45 0.74 -17.82 6.89
C ALA A 45 -0.31 -18.10 5.80
N THR A 46 0.00 -17.82 4.54
CA THR A 46 -0.88 -18.07 3.38
C THR A 46 -0.98 -19.56 2.98
N LYS A 47 -0.11 -20.42 3.49
CA LYS A 47 -0.13 -21.87 3.14
C LYS A 47 -1.10 -22.73 3.98
N ALA A 48 -1.66 -22.17 5.05
CA ALA A 48 -2.52 -22.93 5.98
C ALA A 48 -4.02 -22.91 5.64
N HIS A 49 -4.44 -22.18 4.60
CA HIS A 49 -5.86 -22.10 4.17
C HIS A 49 -6.05 -22.45 2.68
N ALA A 50 -5.53 -23.60 2.26
CA ALA A 50 -5.89 -24.21 0.99
C ALA A 50 -6.77 -25.44 1.24
N THR A 51 -8.03 -25.25 0.92
CA THR A 51 -9.09 -26.20 0.54
C THR A 51 -9.95 -26.84 1.62
N PRO A 52 -11.27 -26.81 1.42
CA PRO A 52 -11.93 -27.90 0.73
C PRO A 52 -12.73 -27.44 -0.50
N SER A 53 -12.66 -28.30 -1.52
CA SER A 53 -13.37 -28.24 -2.80
C SER A 53 -14.88 -28.27 -2.63
N PRO A 54 -15.66 -27.67 -3.53
CA PRO A 54 -17.10 -27.54 -3.39
C PRO A 54 -17.86 -28.72 -4.03
N SER A 55 -18.83 -29.22 -3.34
CA SER A 55 -19.95 -29.89 -3.98
C SER A 55 -21.25 -29.44 -3.33
N GLY A 56 -22.17 -28.94 -4.14
CA GLY A 56 -23.55 -28.73 -3.73
C GLY A 56 -24.11 -27.35 -4.09
N LEU A 57 -24.83 -27.34 -5.20
CA LEU A 57 -25.77 -26.30 -5.63
C LEU A 57 -26.81 -25.97 -4.55
N ALA A 58 -27.16 -24.72 -4.48
CA ALA A 58 -28.47 -24.13 -4.49
C ALA A 58 -28.63 -22.94 -3.54
N ASP A 59 -29.03 -21.91 -4.11
CA ASP A 59 -30.17 -21.02 -3.85
C ASP A 59 -29.86 -19.67 -3.22
N ALA A 60 -30.51 -18.70 -3.84
CA ALA A 60 -30.49 -17.29 -3.58
C ALA A 60 -31.01 -16.91 -2.18
N GLY A 61 -30.49 -15.81 -1.67
CA GLY A 61 -31.27 -15.00 -0.74
C GLY A 61 -30.51 -14.52 0.47
N ASP A 62 -30.47 -13.21 0.54
CA ASP A 62 -30.48 -12.42 1.75
C ASP A 62 -29.14 -12.02 2.39
N SER A 63 -28.88 -10.74 2.19
CA SER A 63 -27.94 -9.93 2.98
C SER A 63 -28.44 -9.88 4.43
N ALA A 64 -27.95 -10.77 5.26
CA ALA A 64 -28.21 -10.68 6.71
C ALA A 64 -27.18 -9.74 7.35
N SER A 65 -27.54 -8.47 7.51
CA SER A 65 -26.97 -7.61 8.54
C SER A 65 -27.12 -8.33 9.89
N ALA A 66 -26.02 -8.68 10.52
CA ALA A 66 -26.03 -9.21 11.88
C ALA A 66 -26.42 -8.10 12.85
N VAL A 67 -27.72 -7.97 13.13
CA VAL A 67 -28.22 -7.10 14.17
C VAL A 67 -28.09 -7.81 15.51
N ASN A 68 -27.24 -7.31 16.39
CA ASN A 68 -27.18 -7.74 17.77
C ASN A 68 -28.49 -7.37 18.49
N PRO A 69 -29.08 -8.21 19.34
CA PRO A 69 -30.37 -7.95 19.98
C PRO A 69 -30.40 -6.80 21.00
N ALA A 70 -29.33 -6.02 21.13
CA ALA A 70 -29.20 -4.89 22.04
C ALA A 70 -29.22 -3.51 21.35
N GLY A 71 -29.50 -3.42 20.03
CA GLY A 71 -29.67 -2.12 19.35
C GLY A 71 -28.40 -1.24 19.27
N GLN A 72 -27.22 -1.79 19.54
CA GLN A 72 -25.96 -1.10 19.30
C GLN A 72 -25.41 -1.57 17.95
N SER A 73 -25.22 -0.64 17.01
CA SER A 73 -24.47 -0.90 15.78
C SER A 73 -23.12 -1.49 16.16
N ALA A 74 -22.85 -2.72 15.73
CA ALA A 74 -21.57 -3.35 15.95
C ALA A 74 -20.50 -2.51 15.23
N VAL A 75 -19.48 -2.08 15.96
CA VAL A 75 -18.34 -1.39 15.35
C VAL A 75 -17.72 -2.34 14.30
N PRO A 76 -17.60 -1.90 13.04
CA PRO A 76 -17.01 -2.75 12.00
C PRO A 76 -15.61 -3.22 12.39
N PHE A 77 -15.29 -4.48 12.06
CA PHE A 77 -13.96 -5.02 12.29
C PHE A 77 -12.96 -4.41 11.30
N PRO A 78 -11.68 -4.23 11.70
CA PRO A 78 -10.66 -3.76 10.79
C PRO A 78 -10.53 -4.72 9.59
N LEU A 79 -10.29 -4.14 8.40
CA LEU A 79 -10.14 -4.90 7.15
C LEU A 79 -8.80 -5.65 7.07
N THR A 80 -7.84 -5.25 7.90
CA THR A 80 -6.53 -5.89 8.04
C THR A 80 -6.21 -6.11 9.51
N GLU A 81 -5.57 -7.22 9.83
CA GLU A 81 -5.14 -7.55 11.17
C GLU A 81 -4.08 -6.55 11.67
N LYS A 82 -4.21 -6.14 12.94
CA LYS A 82 -3.23 -5.28 13.60
C LYS A 82 -1.96 -6.06 13.89
N VAL A 83 -0.81 -5.44 13.59
CA VAL A 83 0.52 -5.95 13.95
C VAL A 83 1.07 -5.26 15.20
N THR A 84 2.16 -5.80 15.74
CA THR A 84 2.78 -5.30 16.99
C THR A 84 3.17 -3.83 16.91
N ASP A 85 3.61 -3.36 15.73
CA ASP A 85 4.05 -1.97 15.51
C ASP A 85 2.90 -1.04 15.06
N SER A 86 1.67 -1.48 15.26
CA SER A 86 0.49 -0.67 14.97
C SER A 86 0.36 0.45 15.99
N ILE A 87 0.12 1.67 15.50
CA ILE A 87 -0.16 2.86 16.32
C ILE A 87 -1.68 3.07 16.31
N GLU A 88 -2.29 2.88 17.47
CA GLU A 88 -3.72 3.14 17.65
C GLU A 88 -3.95 4.57 18.14
N TYR A 89 -4.68 5.36 17.33
CA TYR A 89 -5.11 6.72 17.72
C TYR A 89 -6.37 6.68 18.59
N LYS A 90 -7.38 5.96 18.15
CA LYS A 90 -8.64 5.68 18.83
C LYS A 90 -9.16 4.30 18.42
N THR A 91 -10.13 3.76 19.15
CA THR A 91 -10.76 2.48 18.77
C THR A 91 -11.29 2.54 17.34
N GLY A 92 -10.80 1.63 16.48
CA GLY A 92 -11.13 1.59 15.06
C GLY A 92 -10.29 2.52 14.18
N PHE A 93 -9.42 3.35 14.77
CA PHE A 93 -8.51 4.25 14.07
C PHE A 93 -7.07 3.89 14.42
N PHE A 94 -6.37 3.26 13.50
CA PHE A 94 -4.96 2.91 13.66
C PHE A 94 -4.23 2.96 12.32
N TYR A 95 -2.92 3.10 12.36
CA TYR A 95 -2.06 2.87 11.21
C TYR A 95 -0.87 1.99 11.61
N GLN A 96 -0.27 1.36 10.61
CA GLN A 96 0.81 0.38 10.81
C GLN A 96 1.70 0.27 9.59
N PRO A 97 2.91 -0.30 9.70
CA PRO A 97 3.70 -0.71 8.54
C PRO A 97 2.88 -1.62 7.62
N LEU A 98 3.21 -1.61 6.33
CA LEU A 98 2.55 -2.51 5.39
C LEU A 98 2.85 -3.98 5.77
N THR A 99 1.82 -4.78 5.88
CA THR A 99 1.95 -6.23 6.07
C THR A 99 2.13 -6.93 4.72
N TYR A 100 2.69 -8.14 4.73
CA TYR A 100 2.87 -8.92 3.50
C TYR A 100 1.59 -9.07 2.65
N PRO A 101 0.40 -9.37 3.23
CA PRO A 101 -0.83 -9.41 2.44
C PRO A 101 -1.17 -8.08 1.76
N VAL A 102 -0.93 -6.96 2.44
CA VAL A 102 -1.15 -5.63 1.86
C VAL A 102 -0.16 -5.34 0.74
N ILE A 103 1.13 -5.61 0.96
CA ILE A 103 2.17 -5.46 -0.06
C ILE A 103 1.82 -6.29 -1.31
N HIS A 104 1.43 -7.56 -1.11
CA HIS A 104 1.04 -8.44 -2.21
C HIS A 104 -0.18 -7.91 -2.97
N ARG A 105 -1.17 -7.31 -2.27
CA ARG A 105 -2.38 -6.74 -2.88
C ARG A 105 -2.08 -5.53 -3.77
N ILE A 106 -1.15 -4.67 -3.36
CA ILE A 106 -0.89 -3.39 -4.04
C ILE A 106 0.19 -3.48 -5.13
N THR A 107 1.09 -4.47 -5.04
CA THR A 107 2.23 -4.58 -5.95
C THR A 107 1.78 -4.97 -7.36
N GLY A 108 2.20 -4.17 -8.34
CA GLY A 108 1.76 -4.28 -9.73
C GLY A 108 0.46 -3.50 -10.03
N ILE A 109 -0.20 -2.92 -9.02
CA ILE A 109 -1.42 -2.12 -9.15
C ILE A 109 -1.13 -0.68 -8.72
N SER A 110 -1.35 -0.32 -7.46
CA SER A 110 -1.02 1.03 -6.96
C SER A 110 0.46 1.21 -6.64
N TYR A 111 1.17 0.15 -6.29
CA TYR A 111 2.63 0.15 -6.17
C TYR A 111 3.24 -0.57 -7.38
N PRO A 112 4.27 -0.01 -8.04
CA PRO A 112 4.84 -0.63 -9.24
C PRO A 112 5.54 -1.96 -8.95
N MET A 113 5.59 -2.81 -9.97
CA MET A 113 6.33 -4.06 -10.00
C MET A 113 7.42 -4.00 -11.08
N SER A 114 8.55 -4.67 -10.86
CA SER A 114 9.57 -4.78 -11.89
C SER A 114 9.13 -5.72 -13.02
N LYS A 115 9.65 -5.50 -14.23
CA LYS A 115 9.45 -6.44 -15.35
C LYS A 115 9.99 -7.83 -15.02
N THR A 116 11.09 -7.90 -14.30
CA THR A 116 11.72 -9.17 -13.88
C THR A 116 10.81 -9.92 -12.92
N ASP A 117 10.25 -9.25 -11.90
CA ASP A 117 9.34 -9.89 -10.93
C ASP A 117 8.04 -10.32 -11.59
N ALA A 118 7.46 -9.50 -12.46
CA ALA A 118 6.25 -9.86 -13.21
C ALA A 118 6.46 -11.12 -14.06
N ALA A 119 7.61 -11.23 -14.72
CA ALA A 119 7.97 -12.41 -15.53
C ALA A 119 8.17 -13.65 -14.66
N LEU A 120 8.85 -13.54 -13.50
CA LEU A 120 9.07 -14.63 -12.55
C LEU A 120 7.75 -15.16 -11.98
N LEU A 121 6.80 -14.29 -11.71
CA LEU A 121 5.49 -14.64 -11.17
C LEU A 121 4.50 -15.08 -12.26
N SER A 122 4.89 -15.06 -13.54
CA SER A 122 4.03 -15.37 -14.69
C SER A 122 2.73 -14.57 -14.70
N LEU A 123 2.78 -13.32 -14.25
CA LEU A 123 1.62 -12.44 -14.23
C LEU A 123 1.37 -11.88 -15.65
N GLU A 124 0.13 -11.99 -16.10
CA GLU A 124 -0.30 -11.39 -17.37
C GLU A 124 -0.53 -9.89 -17.17
N ALA A 125 0.49 -9.09 -17.53
CA ALA A 125 0.44 -7.63 -17.65
C ALA A 125 -0.25 -6.90 -16.49
N PRO A 126 0.35 -6.87 -15.28
CA PRO A 126 -0.12 -5.98 -14.22
C PRO A 126 -0.17 -4.52 -14.73
N PRO A 127 -1.10 -3.70 -14.25
CA PRO A 127 -1.28 -2.35 -14.78
C PRO A 127 -0.11 -1.40 -14.51
N ASN A 128 0.72 -1.67 -13.50
CA ASN A 128 1.82 -0.81 -13.09
C ASN A 128 3.17 -1.55 -13.09
N ILE A 129 3.78 -1.65 -14.28
CA ILE A 129 5.08 -2.28 -14.47
C ILE A 129 6.13 -1.24 -14.87
N LEU A 130 7.27 -1.27 -14.17
CA LEU A 130 8.44 -0.46 -14.45
C LEU A 130 9.65 -1.33 -14.87
N SER A 131 10.63 -0.74 -15.55
CA SER A 131 11.93 -1.37 -15.74
C SER A 131 12.68 -1.51 -14.41
N ASP A 132 13.67 -2.39 -14.36
CA ASP A 132 14.47 -2.59 -13.14
C ASP A 132 15.26 -1.32 -12.77
N GLU A 133 15.66 -0.50 -13.76
CA GLU A 133 16.31 0.80 -13.54
C GLU A 133 15.33 1.82 -12.93
N GLU A 134 14.09 1.87 -13.41
CA GLU A 134 13.04 2.74 -12.86
C GLU A 134 12.67 2.30 -11.44
N MET A 135 12.51 0.99 -11.19
CA MET A 135 12.31 0.44 -9.86
C MET A 135 13.44 0.82 -8.91
N ALA A 136 14.71 0.81 -9.41
CA ALA A 136 15.85 1.24 -8.62
C ALA A 136 15.85 2.74 -8.27
N SER A 137 15.01 3.56 -8.89
CA SER A 137 14.89 5.02 -8.68
C SER A 137 13.55 5.46 -8.10
N LEU A 138 12.74 4.53 -7.55
CA LEU A 138 11.46 4.87 -6.95
C LEU A 138 11.60 5.96 -5.87
N ALA A 139 10.66 6.89 -5.87
CA ALA A 139 10.63 8.00 -4.92
C ALA A 139 10.11 7.60 -3.53
N VAL A 140 9.47 6.42 -3.43
CA VAL A 140 8.88 5.89 -2.18
C VAL A 140 9.11 4.38 -2.11
N SER A 141 9.47 3.90 -0.92
CA SER A 141 9.61 2.47 -0.62
C SER A 141 8.42 1.98 0.21
N TYR A 142 8.28 0.65 0.38
CA TYR A 142 7.27 0.09 1.30
C TYR A 142 7.45 0.59 2.74
N GLU A 143 8.70 0.83 3.18
CA GLU A 143 9.02 1.35 4.52
C GLU A 143 8.54 2.79 4.73
N ASP A 144 8.31 3.54 3.67
CA ASP A 144 7.79 4.91 3.73
C ASP A 144 6.28 4.95 3.82
N LEU A 145 5.60 3.83 3.56
CA LEU A 145 4.16 3.73 3.53
C LEU A 145 3.59 3.17 4.84
N ARG A 146 2.35 3.54 5.12
CA ARG A 146 1.55 3.04 6.24
C ARG A 146 0.18 2.63 5.72
N TYR A 147 -0.25 1.46 6.14
CA TYR A 147 -1.66 1.06 6.05
C TYR A 147 -2.42 1.72 7.19
N MET A 148 -3.56 2.31 6.90
CA MET A 148 -4.42 3.00 7.85
C MET A 148 -5.81 2.39 7.81
N ASN A 149 -6.36 2.08 8.98
CA ASN A 149 -7.74 1.69 9.20
C ASN A 149 -8.49 2.83 9.87
N ILE A 150 -9.65 3.15 9.36
CA ILE A 150 -10.52 4.21 9.89
C ILE A 150 -11.98 3.74 9.98
N LEU A 151 -12.78 4.47 10.72
CA LEU A 151 -14.24 4.39 10.66
C LEU A 151 -14.77 5.65 9.98
N TYR A 152 -15.86 5.52 9.24
CA TYR A 152 -16.54 6.64 8.61
C TYR A 152 -18.05 6.38 8.56
N TYR A 153 -18.86 7.42 8.38
CA TYR A 153 -20.29 7.30 8.09
C TYR A 153 -20.47 7.30 6.58
N ASP A 154 -21.21 6.32 6.05
CA ASP A 154 -21.61 6.32 4.64
C ASP A 154 -22.80 7.27 4.39
N PHE A 155 -23.25 7.38 3.14
CA PHE A 155 -24.37 8.25 2.78
C PHE A 155 -25.75 7.77 3.31
N ASN A 156 -25.82 6.55 3.86
CA ASN A 156 -26.99 6.06 4.57
C ASN A 156 -26.96 6.42 6.07
N GLY A 157 -25.82 6.94 6.55
CA GLY A 157 -25.57 7.20 7.96
C GLY A 157 -25.11 5.98 8.75
N ASP A 158 -24.72 4.91 8.06
CA ASP A 158 -24.20 3.71 8.69
C ASP A 158 -22.67 3.81 8.89
N VAL A 159 -22.19 3.29 10.02
CA VAL A 159 -20.75 3.25 10.30
C VAL A 159 -20.09 2.14 9.51
N GLN A 160 -19.11 2.50 8.71
CA GLN A 160 -18.31 1.62 7.88
C GLN A 160 -16.86 1.62 8.31
N THR A 161 -16.12 0.58 7.90
CA THR A 161 -14.67 0.53 8.01
C THR A 161 -14.04 0.89 6.67
N GLY A 162 -13.10 1.83 6.68
CA GLY A 162 -12.31 2.23 5.52
C GLY A 162 -10.84 1.90 5.68
N GLU A 163 -10.16 1.83 4.54
CA GLU A 163 -8.72 1.59 4.47
C GLU A 163 -8.02 2.56 3.52
N LEU A 164 -6.84 2.99 3.90
CA LEU A 164 -5.98 3.88 3.13
C LEU A 164 -4.54 3.40 3.20
N ILE A 165 -3.76 3.78 2.20
CA ILE A 165 -2.30 3.74 2.29
C ILE A 165 -1.80 5.16 2.12
N CYS A 166 -0.97 5.64 3.04
CA CYS A 166 -0.39 6.97 3.01
C CYS A 166 1.11 6.92 3.33
N ASN A 167 1.80 8.02 3.09
CA ASN A 167 3.18 8.17 3.55
C ASN A 167 3.23 8.30 5.08
N LYS A 168 4.23 7.67 5.70
CA LYS A 168 4.46 7.76 7.16
C LYS A 168 4.59 9.20 7.67
N ALA A 169 5.02 10.12 6.79
CA ALA A 169 5.22 11.52 7.15
C ALA A 169 3.91 12.28 7.44
N ILE A 170 2.78 11.78 6.93
CA ILE A 170 1.45 12.40 7.11
C ILE A 170 0.46 11.50 7.88
N ALA A 171 0.91 10.33 8.35
CA ALA A 171 0.00 9.34 8.93
C ALA A 171 -0.69 9.85 10.20
N ASP A 172 0.03 10.57 11.07
CA ASP A 172 -0.53 11.15 12.29
C ASP A 172 -1.59 12.22 11.99
N ASP A 173 -1.28 13.15 11.08
CA ASP A 173 -2.21 14.22 10.69
C ASP A 173 -3.45 13.63 9.99
N LEU A 174 -3.24 12.64 9.12
CA LEU A 174 -4.33 12.04 8.35
C LEU A 174 -5.31 11.27 9.22
N ILE A 175 -4.82 10.48 10.19
CA ILE A 175 -5.70 9.73 11.10
C ILE A 175 -6.51 10.66 12.01
N GLU A 176 -5.92 11.79 12.44
CA GLU A 176 -6.61 12.82 13.20
C GLU A 176 -7.74 13.46 12.38
N ILE A 177 -7.47 13.82 11.11
CA ILE A 177 -8.46 14.37 10.19
C ILE A 177 -9.66 13.41 10.05
N PHE A 178 -9.41 12.12 9.77
CA PHE A 178 -10.50 11.15 9.63
C PHE A 178 -11.27 10.93 10.92
N TYR A 179 -10.59 10.97 12.06
CA TYR A 179 -11.27 10.89 13.35
C TYR A 179 -12.16 12.11 13.60
N GLU A 180 -11.73 13.32 13.25
CA GLU A 180 -12.56 14.52 13.36
C GLU A 180 -13.74 14.49 12.37
N LEU A 181 -13.56 14.00 11.14
CA LEU A 181 -14.67 13.79 10.21
C LEU A 181 -15.70 12.81 10.78
N TYR A 182 -15.23 11.67 11.33
CA TYR A 182 -16.08 10.68 11.97
C TYR A 182 -16.86 11.26 13.17
N LYS A 183 -16.18 11.99 14.07
CA LYS A 183 -16.83 12.64 15.22
C LYS A 183 -17.94 13.61 14.84
N ASN A 184 -17.79 14.27 13.69
CA ASN A 184 -18.76 15.22 13.18
C ASN A 184 -19.79 14.55 12.23
N GLU A 185 -19.82 13.22 12.18
CA GLU A 185 -20.72 12.43 11.33
C GLU A 185 -20.67 12.87 9.85
N TYR A 186 -19.47 13.30 9.39
CA TYR A 186 -19.28 13.68 8.00
C TYR A 186 -19.39 12.43 7.13
N GLN A 187 -20.34 12.46 6.18
CA GLN A 187 -20.62 11.32 5.33
C GLN A 187 -19.64 11.23 4.17
N ILE A 188 -19.11 10.04 3.96
CA ILE A 188 -18.19 9.69 2.85
C ILE A 188 -18.77 8.45 2.19
N GLU A 189 -18.88 8.43 0.86
CA GLU A 189 -19.49 7.29 0.14
C GLU A 189 -18.66 6.02 0.33
N SER A 190 -17.33 6.13 0.17
CA SER A 190 -16.44 4.97 0.20
C SER A 190 -15.01 5.39 0.57
N VAL A 191 -14.31 4.55 1.33
CA VAL A 191 -12.88 4.71 1.65
C VAL A 191 -12.19 3.37 1.41
N ARG A 192 -11.64 3.18 0.21
CA ARG A 192 -11.02 1.94 -0.26
C ARG A 192 -9.68 2.20 -0.93
N LEU A 193 -8.82 1.19 -0.94
CA LEU A 193 -7.59 1.26 -1.73
C LEU A 193 -7.94 1.40 -3.22
N ILE A 194 -7.12 2.17 -3.94
CA ILE A 194 -7.26 2.32 -5.39
C ILE A 194 -7.10 0.97 -6.12
N ASP A 195 -6.53 0.00 -5.45
CA ASP A 195 -6.31 -1.37 -5.90
C ASP A 195 -7.62 -2.12 -6.16
N ASP A 196 -8.69 -1.80 -5.43
CA ASP A 196 -10.04 -2.34 -5.67
C ASP A 196 -10.63 -1.86 -7.02
N TYR A 197 -10.04 -0.81 -7.58
CA TYR A 197 -10.35 -0.25 -8.89
C TYR A 197 -9.25 -0.55 -9.91
N ASN A 198 -8.38 -1.52 -9.63
CA ASN A 198 -7.25 -1.91 -10.48
C ASN A 198 -6.30 -0.74 -10.82
N GLY A 199 -6.13 0.20 -9.90
CA GLY A 199 -5.31 1.40 -10.08
C GLY A 199 -5.93 2.49 -10.96
N ASP A 200 -7.20 2.32 -11.40
CA ASP A 200 -7.90 3.26 -12.28
C ASP A 200 -8.54 4.39 -11.46
N ASP A 201 -7.92 5.57 -11.48
CA ASP A 201 -8.43 6.78 -10.84
C ASP A 201 -9.82 7.16 -11.34
N THR A 202 -10.08 7.02 -12.64
CA THR A 202 -11.39 7.38 -13.23
C THR A 202 -12.50 6.50 -12.68
N ALA A 203 -12.25 5.21 -12.51
CA ALA A 203 -13.20 4.28 -11.91
C ALA A 203 -13.42 4.59 -10.43
N SER A 204 -12.35 4.86 -9.68
CA SER A 204 -12.39 5.26 -8.27
C SER A 204 -13.19 6.56 -8.07
N MET A 205 -12.89 7.61 -8.86
CA MET A 205 -13.61 8.89 -8.80
C MET A 205 -15.10 8.76 -9.14
N LYS A 206 -15.45 7.93 -10.14
CA LYS A 206 -16.87 7.66 -10.48
C LYS A 206 -17.63 6.95 -9.36
N ALA A 207 -16.92 6.20 -8.53
CA ALA A 207 -17.49 5.53 -7.36
C ALA A 207 -17.49 6.43 -6.11
N ASN A 208 -17.15 7.73 -6.24
CA ASN A 208 -16.96 8.66 -5.11
C ASN A 208 -16.06 8.07 -4.01
N ASN A 209 -15.00 7.38 -4.43
CA ASN A 209 -14.09 6.73 -3.50
C ASN A 209 -13.01 7.68 -3.00
N THR A 210 -12.83 7.72 -1.70
CA THR A 210 -11.72 8.37 -1.03
C THR A 210 -10.50 7.47 -1.09
N SER A 211 -9.37 7.97 -1.63
CA SER A 211 -8.10 7.25 -1.73
C SER A 211 -6.91 8.19 -1.55
N CYS A 212 -5.74 7.62 -1.23
CA CYS A 212 -4.54 8.41 -0.98
C CYS A 212 -3.37 7.97 -1.88
N PHE A 213 -2.86 6.76 -1.74
CA PHE A 213 -1.68 6.29 -2.47
C PHE A 213 -2.03 5.69 -3.83
N ASN A 214 -1.36 6.18 -4.89
CA ASN A 214 -1.37 5.58 -6.21
C ASN A 214 -0.09 6.03 -6.96
N TYR A 215 0.84 5.09 -7.20
CA TYR A 215 2.12 5.41 -7.84
C TYR A 215 1.96 5.57 -9.34
N ARG A 216 1.72 6.78 -9.77
CA ARG A 216 1.55 7.15 -11.18
C ARG A 216 2.05 8.56 -11.47
N PRO A 217 2.38 8.89 -12.71
CA PRO A 217 2.59 10.28 -13.11
C PRO A 217 1.27 11.06 -13.12
N VAL A 218 1.36 12.37 -13.13
CA VAL A 218 0.23 13.26 -13.45
C VAL A 218 -0.10 13.09 -14.93
N ASP A 219 -1.38 12.97 -15.25
CA ASP A 219 -1.85 12.74 -16.62
C ASP A 219 -1.24 13.73 -17.63
N GLY A 220 -0.74 13.19 -18.72
CA GLY A 220 -0.12 13.97 -19.80
C GLY A 220 1.28 14.51 -19.47
N THR A 221 1.89 14.09 -18.36
CA THR A 221 3.23 14.53 -17.94
C THR A 221 4.12 13.36 -17.53
N SER A 222 5.43 13.61 -17.36
CA SER A 222 6.37 12.67 -16.75
C SER A 222 6.58 12.93 -15.24
N SER A 223 5.91 13.94 -14.66
CA SER A 223 6.05 14.29 -13.25
C SER A 223 5.19 13.37 -12.39
N LEU A 224 5.75 12.83 -11.31
CA LEU A 224 5.00 12.01 -10.34
C LEU A 224 3.90 12.83 -9.66
N SER A 225 2.73 12.25 -9.54
CA SER A 225 1.63 12.75 -8.75
C SER A 225 2.02 12.81 -7.25
N LYS A 226 1.35 13.66 -6.47
CA LYS A 226 1.47 13.64 -5.01
C LYS A 226 0.89 12.37 -4.40
N HIS A 227 -0.09 11.74 -5.06
CA HIS A 227 -0.59 10.42 -4.72
C HIS A 227 0.50 9.35 -4.84
N ALA A 228 1.41 9.47 -5.81
CA ALA A 228 2.54 8.54 -5.95
C ALA A 228 3.51 8.59 -4.76
N LEU A 229 3.49 9.67 -4.00
CA LEU A 229 4.27 9.80 -2.76
C LEU A 229 3.47 9.43 -1.51
N GLY A 230 2.18 9.11 -1.65
CA GLY A 230 1.26 8.92 -0.53
C GLY A 230 1.00 10.20 0.28
N CYS A 231 1.14 11.37 -0.34
CA CYS A 231 1.07 12.69 0.30
C CYS A 231 -0.10 13.56 -0.20
N ALA A 232 -1.07 12.96 -0.87
CA ALA A 232 -2.31 13.61 -1.28
C ALA A 232 -3.48 12.66 -1.02
N ILE A 233 -4.65 13.24 -0.79
CA ILE A 233 -5.89 12.51 -0.58
C ILE A 233 -7.02 13.21 -1.32
N ASP A 234 -7.88 12.42 -1.93
CA ASP A 234 -9.17 12.85 -2.50
C ASP A 234 -10.29 12.40 -1.56
N ILE A 235 -11.16 13.30 -1.16
CA ILE A 235 -12.31 13.06 -0.27
C ILE A 235 -13.58 13.51 -0.97
#